data_c69634ff3cba1c4c5b3d3a59b73672c9
#
_entry.id   c69634ff3cba1c4c5b3d3a59b73672c9
#
_cell.length_a   1.000
_cell.length_b   1.000
_cell.length_c   1.000
_cell.angle_alpha   90.00
_cell.angle_beta   90.00
_cell.angle_gamma   90.00
#
_symmetry.space_group_name_H-M   'P 1'
#
loop_
_entity.id
_entity.type
_entity.pdbx_description
1 polymer ?
#
loop_
_entity_poly.entity_id
_entity_poly.type
_entity_poly.pdbx_seq_one_letter_code
_entity_poly.pdbx_strand_id
1 'polypeptide(L)'
;VSRDLFAREALAQIPKILTLLDRNPHSPTYGCFDRNFWHYKIIDFPSGMAQEFVWPLALAYETNITDNPYYKQPMLREWVEAGIIYAARTSHPDGSCDDYFPFERATGAAAFSLLACVESYILLGLMDYEALQFFERRANWLANHYESGQLSNHEALIILCLERLSQLLQTSKWRRTIASRLDRLLSWQSSEGWFKEYAGCDPGYHTLTISCLAQFDRLKPDNRLKDALSKAVELAAHFIHPDGSYGGEYASRNTYNFFPHGFELVGLWLPDALRINDQFLQGFKKGLGACYGDDHIIGHHTWNYLLAWRDFIPERPQPMPRDVASIWLQEAQILIKRRPGVELYIALNKGGVFKLFREDKLVVSDSHLSLQVRQGRKFKNAVSHLIDSYAVKVEQDEISVAGQLGWAKQTQMSPIKLMILRGVMLTFGRFFPNLIRKLLQKMLITGKEPAPFRFKRYFRWENNQWQITDELSATSWQGITGAGIGSDQTSIYVVMSRTFQRGQLQPWLDLTPDIKKLSSGQSFKIERSF
;
A
#
# COMPACT_ATOMS: atom_id res chain seq x y z
N VAL A 1 -15.06 11.42 18.42
CA VAL A 1 -14.44 10.12 18.17
C VAL A 1 -13.27 9.97 19.11
N SER A 2 -13.12 8.80 19.78
CA SER A 2 -12.04 8.62 20.76
C SER A 2 -10.75 8.23 20.06
N ARG A 3 -9.65 8.94 20.35
CA ARG A 3 -8.29 8.58 19.90
C ARG A 3 -7.87 7.18 20.32
N ASP A 4 -8.46 6.67 21.42
CA ASP A 4 -8.10 5.38 21.99
C ASP A 4 -8.39 4.20 21.05
N LEU A 5 -9.24 4.41 20.03
CA LEU A 5 -9.45 3.40 19.00
C LEU A 5 -8.16 3.07 18.25
N PHE A 6 -7.34 4.06 17.92
CA PHE A 6 -6.03 3.81 17.29
C PHE A 6 -5.13 2.95 18.16
N ALA A 7 -5.01 3.30 19.47
CA ALA A 7 -4.16 2.54 20.37
C ALA A 7 -4.68 1.11 20.59
N ARG A 8 -5.99 0.94 20.79
CA ARG A 8 -6.60 -0.39 21.01
C ARG A 8 -6.37 -1.33 19.82
N GLU A 9 -6.60 -0.86 18.61
CA GLU A 9 -6.39 -1.66 17.40
C GLU A 9 -4.90 -2.00 17.19
N ALA A 10 -4.01 -1.06 17.46
CA ALA A 10 -2.57 -1.29 17.39
C ALA A 10 -2.11 -2.30 18.47
N LEU A 11 -2.54 -2.12 19.71
CA LEU A 11 -2.20 -3.03 20.81
C LEU A 11 -2.75 -4.45 20.60
N ALA A 12 -3.89 -4.59 19.90
CA ALA A 12 -4.44 -5.90 19.53
C ALA A 12 -3.52 -6.68 18.55
N GLN A 13 -2.59 -6.01 17.85
CA GLN A 13 -1.61 -6.68 16.98
C GLN A 13 -0.37 -7.15 17.74
N ILE A 14 -0.08 -6.62 18.92
CA ILE A 14 1.14 -6.97 19.69
C ILE A 14 1.27 -8.47 19.97
N PRO A 15 0.21 -9.21 20.38
CA PRO A 15 0.32 -10.66 20.56
C PRO A 15 0.76 -11.38 19.29
N LYS A 16 0.26 -10.98 18.12
CA LYS A 16 0.67 -11.54 16.83
C LYS A 16 2.16 -11.28 16.56
N ILE A 17 2.61 -10.04 16.74
CA ILE A 17 4.03 -9.66 16.58
C ILE A 17 4.91 -10.51 17.51
N LEU A 18 4.49 -10.71 18.77
CA LEU A 18 5.22 -11.53 19.73
C LEU A 18 5.27 -13.03 19.39
N THR A 19 4.34 -13.53 18.57
CA THR A 19 4.45 -14.91 18.04
C THR A 19 5.48 -15.04 16.92
N LEU A 20 5.85 -13.94 16.26
CA LEU A 20 6.86 -13.93 15.22
C LEU A 20 8.28 -13.91 15.79
N LEU A 21 8.46 -13.41 17.00
CA LEU A 21 9.74 -13.17 17.65
C LEU A 21 10.34 -14.44 18.26
N ASP A 22 11.61 -14.71 17.97
CA ASP A 22 12.44 -15.64 18.73
C ASP A 22 12.87 -14.99 20.05
N ARG A 23 12.27 -15.46 21.15
CA ARG A 23 12.42 -14.92 22.50
C ARG A 23 13.39 -15.73 23.38
N ASN A 24 14.04 -16.75 22.82
CA ASN A 24 14.97 -17.56 23.57
C ASN A 24 16.38 -16.94 23.57
N PRO A 25 16.89 -16.42 24.71
CA PRO A 25 18.20 -15.76 24.75
C PRO A 25 19.38 -16.69 24.42
N HIS A 26 19.18 -18.01 24.45
CA HIS A 26 20.19 -19.01 24.07
C HIS A 26 20.11 -19.42 22.59
N SER A 27 19.12 -18.91 21.86
CA SER A 27 18.98 -19.18 20.43
C SER A 27 19.97 -18.36 19.62
N PRO A 28 20.57 -18.90 18.54
CA PRO A 28 21.39 -18.12 17.61
C PRO A 28 20.59 -17.07 16.85
N THR A 29 19.27 -17.17 16.87
CA THR A 29 18.33 -16.25 16.22
C THR A 29 17.54 -15.38 17.22
N TYR A 30 18.02 -15.27 18.46
CA TYR A 30 17.38 -14.41 19.47
C TYR A 30 17.20 -12.98 18.96
N GLY A 31 15.97 -12.47 19.04
CA GLY A 31 15.60 -11.16 18.52
C GLY A 31 15.12 -11.16 17.05
N CYS A 32 15.11 -12.31 16.36
CA CYS A 32 14.58 -12.44 15.00
C CYS A 32 13.05 -12.42 14.97
N PHE A 33 12.45 -11.60 14.12
CA PHE A 33 10.99 -11.59 13.91
C PHE A 33 10.54 -12.40 12.67
N ASP A 34 11.45 -12.93 11.88
CA ASP A 34 11.10 -13.76 10.73
C ASP A 34 10.90 -15.22 11.14
N ARG A 35 9.65 -15.56 11.47
CA ARG A 35 9.26 -16.90 11.92
C ARG A 35 9.47 -17.98 10.87
N ASN A 36 9.43 -17.63 9.58
CA ASN A 36 9.71 -18.58 8.50
C ASN A 36 11.18 -18.99 8.49
N PHE A 37 12.07 -18.08 8.88
CA PHE A 37 13.50 -18.36 8.99
C PHE A 37 13.84 -19.12 10.27
N TRP A 38 13.53 -18.57 11.46
CA TRP A 38 14.04 -19.13 12.70
C TRP A 38 13.26 -20.36 13.20
N HIS A 39 11.92 -20.40 13.00
CA HIS A 39 11.06 -21.45 13.55
C HIS A 39 10.73 -22.53 12.52
N TYR A 40 10.13 -22.15 11.38
CA TYR A 40 9.73 -23.10 10.35
C TYR A 40 10.90 -23.57 9.49
N LYS A 41 11.98 -22.81 9.41
CA LYS A 41 13.21 -23.12 8.66
C LYS A 41 12.95 -23.45 7.18
N ILE A 42 11.97 -22.77 6.58
CA ILE A 42 11.57 -22.93 5.19
C ILE A 42 12.25 -21.93 4.25
N ILE A 43 12.96 -20.95 4.80
CA ILE A 43 13.79 -20.00 4.08
C ILE A 43 15.21 -19.99 4.66
N ASP A 44 16.18 -19.63 3.84
CA ASP A 44 17.62 -19.74 4.09
C ASP A 44 18.29 -18.39 4.42
N PHE A 45 17.51 -17.33 4.56
CA PHE A 45 17.96 -15.99 4.99
C PHE A 45 16.81 -15.30 5.72
N PRO A 46 17.09 -14.43 6.72
CA PRO A 46 16.04 -13.68 7.39
C PRO A 46 15.61 -12.47 6.56
N SER A 47 14.30 -12.18 6.54
CA SER A 47 13.80 -10.91 6.04
C SER A 47 14.23 -9.76 6.95
N GLY A 48 14.95 -8.79 6.38
CA GLY A 48 15.33 -7.57 7.10
C GLY A 48 14.14 -6.66 7.40
N MET A 49 13.04 -6.77 6.63
CA MET A 49 11.82 -6.03 6.87
C MET A 49 11.17 -6.41 8.21
N ALA A 50 11.25 -7.69 8.59
CA ALA A 50 10.65 -8.18 9.83
C ALA A 50 11.21 -7.48 11.09
N GLN A 51 12.41 -6.93 11.04
CA GLN A 51 13.01 -6.20 12.17
C GLN A 51 12.36 -4.82 12.41
N GLU A 52 11.45 -4.36 11.55
CA GLU A 52 10.61 -3.20 11.81
C GLU A 52 9.73 -3.38 13.07
N PHE A 53 9.41 -4.61 13.43
CA PHE A 53 8.56 -4.91 14.60
C PHE A 53 9.12 -4.44 15.94
N VAL A 54 10.38 -4.05 16.02
CA VAL A 54 10.94 -3.43 17.24
C VAL A 54 10.22 -2.14 17.62
N TRP A 55 9.77 -1.34 16.63
CA TRP A 55 9.11 -0.07 16.91
C TRP A 55 7.69 -0.20 17.47
N PRO A 56 6.80 -1.02 16.90
CA PRO A 56 5.53 -1.38 17.56
C PRO A 56 5.70 -1.81 19.02
N LEU A 57 6.70 -2.64 19.33
CA LEU A 57 6.95 -3.10 20.70
C LEU A 57 7.45 -1.97 21.60
N ALA A 58 8.37 -1.14 21.13
CA ALA A 58 8.88 0.02 21.88
C ALA A 58 7.76 1.04 22.16
N LEU A 59 6.88 1.28 21.20
CA LEU A 59 5.72 2.14 21.38
C LEU A 59 4.70 1.54 22.34
N ALA A 60 4.41 0.24 22.25
CA ALA A 60 3.52 -0.44 23.19
C ALA A 60 4.07 -0.37 24.62
N TYR A 61 5.39 -0.49 24.81
CA TYR A 61 6.05 -0.31 26.10
C TYR A 61 5.85 1.10 26.67
N GLU A 62 5.84 2.16 25.84
CA GLU A 62 5.72 3.56 26.26
C GLU A 62 4.26 4.06 26.28
N THR A 63 3.30 3.35 25.68
CA THR A 63 1.91 3.80 25.57
C THR A 63 1.17 3.64 26.89
N ASN A 64 0.98 4.73 27.61
CA ASN A 64 0.21 4.76 28.85
C ASN A 64 -1.29 4.96 28.55
N ILE A 65 -1.99 3.88 28.30
CA ILE A 65 -3.46 3.82 28.15
C ILE A 65 -4.02 2.76 29.07
N THR A 66 -5.24 2.97 29.56
CA THR A 66 -5.97 1.99 30.37
C THR A 66 -6.03 0.65 29.65
N ASP A 67 -5.76 -0.42 30.37
CA ASP A 67 -5.77 -1.81 29.87
C ASP A 67 -4.65 -2.16 28.87
N ASN A 68 -3.58 -1.37 28.79
CA ASN A 68 -2.37 -1.80 28.08
C ASN A 68 -1.50 -2.73 28.93
N PRO A 69 -1.49 -4.05 28.69
CA PRO A 69 -0.70 -4.99 29.49
C PRO A 69 0.81 -4.91 29.18
N TYR A 70 1.19 -4.17 28.13
CA TYR A 70 2.58 -4.04 27.67
C TYR A 70 3.29 -2.81 28.24
N TYR A 71 2.53 -1.91 28.88
CA TYR A 71 3.07 -0.67 29.42
C TYR A 71 4.17 -0.96 30.46
N LYS A 72 5.39 -0.45 30.17
CA LYS A 72 6.59 -0.61 31.02
C LYS A 72 6.93 -2.07 31.40
N GLN A 73 6.57 -3.04 30.56
CA GLN A 73 6.98 -4.43 30.76
C GLN A 73 8.47 -4.62 30.44
N PRO A 74 9.32 -4.99 31.41
CA PRO A 74 10.78 -5.02 31.21
C PRO A 74 11.21 -5.93 30.05
N MET A 75 10.52 -7.07 29.87
CA MET A 75 10.83 -8.01 28.79
C MET A 75 10.62 -7.41 27.39
N LEU A 76 9.65 -6.50 27.20
CA LEU A 76 9.49 -5.83 25.92
C LEU A 76 10.71 -4.99 25.57
N ARG A 77 11.23 -4.25 26.53
CA ARG A 77 12.46 -3.45 26.35
C ARG A 77 13.63 -4.34 25.94
N GLU A 78 13.84 -5.44 26.65
CA GLU A 78 14.89 -6.42 26.37
C GLU A 78 14.75 -7.01 24.95
N TRP A 79 13.52 -7.39 24.56
CA TRP A 79 13.27 -7.96 23.23
C TRP A 79 13.42 -6.94 22.11
N VAL A 80 13.11 -5.66 22.32
CA VAL A 80 13.38 -4.58 21.38
C VAL A 80 14.89 -4.43 21.17
N GLU A 81 15.67 -4.41 22.25
CA GLU A 81 17.14 -4.34 22.19
C GLU A 81 17.72 -5.54 21.46
N ALA A 82 17.27 -6.77 21.79
CA ALA A 82 17.67 -7.98 21.09
C ALA A 82 17.34 -7.93 19.59
N GLY A 83 16.16 -7.39 19.21
CA GLY A 83 15.76 -7.23 17.82
C GLY A 83 16.64 -6.24 17.06
N ILE A 84 17.06 -5.13 17.68
CA ILE A 84 18.00 -4.17 17.09
C ILE A 84 19.37 -4.82 16.87
N ILE A 85 19.90 -5.53 17.87
CA ILE A 85 21.19 -6.22 17.77
C ILE A 85 21.13 -7.35 16.74
N TYR A 86 20.02 -8.07 16.66
CA TYR A 86 19.82 -9.07 15.60
C TYR A 86 19.86 -8.44 14.21
N ALA A 87 19.18 -7.30 13.99
CA ALA A 87 19.26 -6.56 12.72
C ALA A 87 20.71 -6.14 12.38
N ALA A 88 21.50 -5.71 13.38
CA ALA A 88 22.91 -5.36 13.20
C ALA A 88 23.74 -6.54 12.71
N ARG A 89 23.56 -7.71 13.35
CA ARG A 89 24.36 -8.93 13.09
C ARG A 89 24.01 -9.63 11.79
N THR A 90 22.75 -9.54 11.33
CA THR A 90 22.28 -10.22 10.13
C THR A 90 22.33 -9.36 8.86
N SER A 91 22.71 -8.10 8.98
CA SER A 91 22.92 -7.20 7.86
C SER A 91 24.16 -7.59 7.04
N HIS A 92 24.12 -7.32 5.73
CA HIS A 92 25.33 -7.38 4.90
C HIS A 92 26.41 -6.40 5.43
N PRO A 93 27.68 -6.59 5.07
CA PRO A 93 28.78 -5.73 5.55
C PRO A 93 28.58 -4.23 5.25
N ASP A 94 27.85 -3.90 4.17
CA ASP A 94 27.49 -2.53 3.79
C ASP A 94 26.25 -1.97 4.53
N GLY A 95 25.62 -2.77 5.40
CA GLY A 95 24.42 -2.42 6.15
C GLY A 95 23.10 -2.72 5.44
N SER A 96 23.12 -3.17 4.17
CA SER A 96 21.91 -3.61 3.46
C SER A 96 21.34 -4.90 4.04
N CYS A 97 20.11 -5.24 3.66
CA CYS A 97 19.45 -6.47 4.04
C CYS A 97 18.59 -7.02 2.90
N ASP A 98 18.19 -8.27 3.01
CA ASP A 98 17.36 -8.97 2.05
C ASP A 98 15.91 -9.07 2.55
N ASP A 99 14.94 -9.28 1.64
CA ASP A 99 13.53 -9.44 1.97
C ASP A 99 12.89 -10.64 1.24
N TYR A 100 12.84 -10.63 -0.08
CA TYR A 100 12.16 -11.68 -0.87
C TYR A 100 13.09 -12.77 -1.41
N PHE A 101 14.36 -12.46 -1.64
CA PHE A 101 15.35 -13.42 -2.10
C PHE A 101 16.76 -13.03 -1.62
N PRO A 102 17.68 -14.02 -1.50
CA PRO A 102 19.00 -13.75 -0.94
C PRO A 102 19.80 -12.81 -1.85
N PHE A 103 20.60 -11.95 -1.24
CA PHE A 103 21.39 -10.88 -1.89
C PHE A 103 20.58 -9.88 -2.70
N GLU A 104 19.29 -9.72 -2.36
CA GLU A 104 18.40 -8.73 -2.96
C GLU A 104 18.82 -7.30 -2.68
N ARG A 105 19.30 -7.05 -1.47
CA ARG A 105 19.61 -5.70 -0.95
C ARG A 105 18.40 -4.77 -1.08
N ALA A 106 17.34 -5.12 -0.37
CA ALA A 106 16.03 -4.49 -0.44
C ALA A 106 16.02 -3.10 0.21
N THR A 107 15.83 -2.06 -0.61
CA THR A 107 15.82 -0.66 -0.14
C THR A 107 14.70 -0.39 0.85
N GLY A 108 13.48 -0.83 0.55
CA GLY A 108 12.33 -0.67 1.44
C GLY A 108 12.57 -1.33 2.80
N ALA A 109 12.98 -2.61 2.81
CA ALA A 109 13.27 -3.35 4.03
C ALA A 109 14.36 -2.67 4.87
N ALA A 110 15.42 -2.18 4.23
CA ALA A 110 16.50 -1.47 4.92
C ALA A 110 16.03 -0.14 5.52
N ALA A 111 15.17 0.61 4.82
CA ALA A 111 14.68 1.90 5.31
C ALA A 111 13.66 1.74 6.45
N PHE A 112 12.66 0.85 6.31
CA PHE A 112 11.67 0.60 7.37
C PHE A 112 12.32 0.09 8.65
N SER A 113 13.18 -0.92 8.55
CA SER A 113 13.86 -1.46 9.73
C SER A 113 14.87 -0.49 10.35
N LEU A 114 15.53 0.37 9.55
CA LEU A 114 16.40 1.41 10.11
C LEU A 114 15.61 2.44 10.90
N LEU A 115 14.52 2.98 10.33
CA LEU A 115 13.69 3.95 11.04
C LEU A 115 13.17 3.36 12.36
N ALA A 116 12.65 2.14 12.30
CA ALA A 116 12.13 1.45 13.46
C ALA A 116 13.19 1.25 14.55
N CYS A 117 14.40 0.82 14.17
CA CYS A 117 15.50 0.64 15.12
C CYS A 117 15.96 1.97 15.72
N VAL A 118 16.12 3.02 14.92
CA VAL A 118 16.55 4.35 15.39
C VAL A 118 15.51 4.97 16.33
N GLU A 119 14.23 4.93 15.96
CA GLU A 119 13.16 5.47 16.80
C GLU A 119 13.01 4.69 18.11
N SER A 120 13.13 3.37 18.08
CA SER A 120 13.09 2.54 19.28
C SER A 120 14.29 2.80 20.18
N TYR A 121 15.47 2.94 19.60
CA TYR A 121 16.70 3.26 20.32
C TYR A 121 16.56 4.59 21.09
N ILE A 122 16.06 5.63 20.41
CA ILE A 122 15.82 6.95 21.02
C ILE A 122 14.72 6.85 22.09
N LEU A 123 13.59 6.24 21.75
CA LEU A 123 12.41 6.16 22.63
C LEU A 123 12.73 5.46 23.96
N LEU A 124 13.50 4.38 23.90
CA LEU A 124 13.86 3.59 25.08
C LEU A 124 15.14 4.10 25.76
N GLY A 125 15.82 5.10 25.23
CA GLY A 125 17.08 5.59 25.75
C GLY A 125 18.15 4.51 25.81
N LEU A 126 18.29 3.71 24.74
CA LEU A 126 19.31 2.67 24.68
C LEU A 126 20.70 3.27 24.50
N MET A 127 21.73 2.54 24.94
CA MET A 127 23.13 3.01 24.89
C MET A 127 24.03 1.85 24.41
N ASP A 128 23.83 1.44 23.17
CA ASP A 128 24.58 0.36 22.54
C ASP A 128 25.39 0.86 21.33
N TYR A 129 26.70 0.64 21.37
CA TYR A 129 27.62 1.12 20.35
C TYR A 129 27.56 0.29 19.05
N GLU A 130 27.32 -1.02 19.14
CA GLU A 130 27.15 -1.91 17.96
C GLU A 130 25.92 -1.46 17.15
N ALA A 131 24.84 -1.11 17.84
CA ALA A 131 23.62 -0.57 17.20
C ALA A 131 23.91 0.75 16.47
N LEU A 132 24.63 1.70 17.08
CA LEU A 132 24.96 2.97 16.43
C LEU A 132 25.85 2.79 15.19
N GLN A 133 26.84 1.91 15.25
CA GLN A 133 27.66 1.57 14.08
C GLN A 133 26.84 0.92 12.96
N PHE A 134 25.90 0.06 13.30
CA PHE A 134 24.96 -0.55 12.35
C PHE A 134 24.09 0.51 11.69
N PHE A 135 23.50 1.41 12.47
CA PHE A 135 22.67 2.50 11.94
C PHE A 135 23.44 3.35 10.94
N GLU A 136 24.67 3.72 11.26
CA GLU A 136 25.50 4.51 10.36
C GLU A 136 25.86 3.77 9.07
N ARG A 137 26.22 2.48 9.13
CA ARG A 137 26.48 1.67 7.93
C ARG A 137 25.26 1.60 7.01
N ARG A 138 24.08 1.29 7.58
CA ARG A 138 22.84 1.20 6.81
C ARG A 138 22.41 2.55 6.23
N ALA A 139 22.54 3.64 6.99
CA ALA A 139 22.26 4.98 6.51
C ALA A 139 23.20 5.39 5.36
N ASN A 140 24.49 5.06 5.44
CA ASN A 140 25.43 5.30 4.35
C ASN A 140 25.06 4.53 3.08
N TRP A 141 24.63 3.28 3.23
CA TRP A 141 24.15 2.49 2.09
C TRP A 141 22.90 3.11 1.48
N LEU A 142 21.88 3.43 2.29
CA LEU A 142 20.65 4.09 1.83
C LEU A 142 20.93 5.45 1.17
N ALA A 143 21.86 6.23 1.72
CA ALA A 143 22.22 7.54 1.18
C ALA A 143 22.79 7.45 -0.25
N ASN A 144 23.47 6.36 -0.58
CA ASN A 144 24.14 6.15 -1.87
C ASN A 144 23.37 5.21 -2.81
N HIS A 145 22.27 4.61 -2.34
CA HIS A 145 21.50 3.66 -3.13
C HIS A 145 20.19 4.28 -3.62
N TYR A 146 19.90 4.09 -4.92
CA TYR A 146 18.66 4.53 -5.55
C TYR A 146 17.92 3.33 -6.13
N GLU A 147 16.70 3.11 -5.64
CA GLU A 147 15.86 2.02 -6.10
C GLU A 147 15.40 2.24 -7.55
N SER A 148 15.27 1.15 -8.31
CA SER A 148 14.66 1.20 -9.63
C SER A 148 13.14 1.35 -9.49
N GLY A 149 12.59 2.41 -10.06
CA GLY A 149 11.18 2.79 -9.94
C GLY A 149 11.01 4.09 -9.16
N GLN A 150 9.82 4.64 -9.20
CA GLN A 150 9.47 5.87 -8.49
C GLN A 150 8.53 5.47 -7.34
N LEU A 151 9.13 5.02 -6.23
CA LEU A 151 8.43 4.69 -4.99
C LEU A 151 8.57 5.83 -4.01
N SER A 152 7.61 6.75 -4.03
CA SER A 152 7.66 7.98 -3.26
C SER A 152 7.64 7.72 -1.77
N ASN A 153 6.91 6.71 -1.30
CA ASN A 153 6.90 6.35 0.11
C ASN A 153 8.28 5.87 0.60
N HIS A 154 9.04 5.10 -0.18
CA HIS A 154 10.40 4.69 0.18
C HIS A 154 11.36 5.89 0.22
N GLU A 155 11.25 6.81 -0.75
CA GLU A 155 12.10 8.01 -0.79
C GLU A 155 11.83 8.93 0.41
N ALA A 156 10.56 9.16 0.76
CA ALA A 156 10.16 9.92 1.95
C ALA A 156 10.68 9.27 3.24
N LEU A 157 10.58 7.94 3.31
CA LEU A 157 11.08 7.16 4.45
C LEU A 157 12.60 7.28 4.61
N ILE A 158 13.37 7.19 3.52
CA ILE A 158 14.83 7.34 3.54
C ILE A 158 15.21 8.76 4.02
N ILE A 159 14.55 9.78 3.51
CA ILE A 159 14.77 11.18 3.92
C ILE A 159 14.57 11.32 5.43
N LEU A 160 13.46 10.77 5.95
CA LEU A 160 13.16 10.78 7.38
C LEU A 160 14.21 10.01 8.20
N CYS A 161 14.62 8.82 7.76
CA CYS A 161 15.65 8.01 8.41
C CYS A 161 16.97 8.78 8.54
N LEU A 162 17.44 9.38 7.44
CA LEU A 162 18.71 10.09 7.41
C LEU A 162 18.69 11.33 8.30
N GLU A 163 17.59 12.09 8.32
CA GLU A 163 17.45 13.26 9.19
C GLU A 163 17.40 12.83 10.67
N ARG A 164 16.63 11.80 10.98
CA ARG A 164 16.48 11.30 12.35
C ARG A 164 17.79 10.79 12.92
N LEU A 165 18.55 10.05 12.11
CA LEU A 165 19.87 9.58 12.51
C LEU A 165 20.89 10.72 12.57
N SER A 166 20.79 11.73 11.69
CA SER A 166 21.64 12.94 11.77
C SER A 166 21.49 13.65 13.11
N GLN A 167 20.25 13.75 13.62
CA GLN A 167 19.98 14.35 14.93
C GLN A 167 20.53 13.48 16.06
N LEU A 168 20.31 12.16 16.02
CA LEU A 168 20.81 11.23 17.03
C LEU A 168 22.35 11.27 17.15
N LEU A 169 23.05 11.27 16.01
CA LEU A 169 24.52 11.28 15.94
C LEU A 169 25.13 12.70 15.97
N GLN A 170 24.30 13.75 16.03
CA GLN A 170 24.71 15.16 15.97
C GLN A 170 25.65 15.45 14.79
N THR A 171 25.31 14.96 13.59
CA THR A 171 26.14 15.06 12.39
C THR A 171 25.40 15.72 11.23
N SER A 172 26.14 16.40 10.35
CA SER A 172 25.65 16.95 9.09
C SER A 172 26.01 16.12 7.86
N LYS A 173 26.53 14.91 8.06
CA LYS A 173 27.09 14.03 7.03
C LYS A 173 26.16 13.84 5.84
N TRP A 174 24.86 13.65 6.06
CA TRP A 174 23.87 13.38 5.01
C TRP A 174 23.08 14.61 4.55
N ARG A 175 23.42 15.82 5.03
CA ARG A 175 22.66 17.05 4.75
C ARG A 175 22.41 17.28 3.24
N ARG A 176 23.46 17.13 2.40
CA ARG A 176 23.35 17.31 0.95
C ARG A 176 22.48 16.21 0.31
N THR A 177 22.64 14.97 0.74
CA THR A 177 21.86 13.83 0.25
C THR A 177 20.39 13.99 0.60
N ILE A 178 20.06 14.40 1.83
CA ILE A 178 18.69 14.67 2.27
C ILE A 178 18.06 15.75 1.37
N ALA A 179 18.75 16.87 1.14
CA ALA A 179 18.25 17.95 0.30
C ALA A 179 18.00 17.48 -1.15
N SER A 180 18.96 16.78 -1.76
CA SER A 180 18.83 16.26 -3.13
C SER A 180 17.69 15.23 -3.27
N ARG A 181 17.52 14.35 -2.28
CA ARG A 181 16.42 13.39 -2.26
C ARG A 181 15.06 14.05 -2.07
N LEU A 182 14.98 15.08 -1.23
CA LEU A 182 13.77 15.86 -1.06
C LEU A 182 13.37 16.56 -2.37
N ASP A 183 14.33 17.23 -3.04
CA ASP A 183 14.09 17.88 -4.35
C ASP A 183 13.59 16.85 -5.39
N ARG A 184 14.20 15.67 -5.42
CA ARG A 184 13.77 14.55 -6.27
C ARG A 184 12.35 14.10 -5.96
N LEU A 185 12.02 13.89 -4.67
CA LEU A 185 10.69 13.46 -4.25
C LEU A 185 9.63 14.49 -4.60
N LEU A 186 9.89 15.77 -4.33
CA LEU A 186 8.98 16.86 -4.69
C LEU A 186 8.75 16.94 -6.21
N SER A 187 9.75 16.63 -7.03
CA SER A 187 9.60 16.56 -8.49
C SER A 187 8.70 15.41 -8.97
N TRP A 188 8.39 14.44 -8.11
CA TRP A 188 7.48 13.33 -8.41
C TRP A 188 6.02 13.62 -8.03
N GLN A 189 5.76 14.75 -7.41
CA GLN A 189 4.39 15.16 -7.11
C GLN A 189 3.71 15.67 -8.39
N SER A 190 2.52 15.16 -8.67
CA SER A 190 1.67 15.62 -9.78
C SER A 190 1.06 16.99 -9.47
N SER A 191 0.54 17.66 -10.50
CA SER A 191 -0.22 18.90 -10.29
C SER A 191 -1.49 18.70 -9.45
N GLU A 192 -2.04 17.46 -9.43
CA GLU A 192 -3.20 17.03 -8.65
C GLU A 192 -2.87 16.70 -7.18
N GLY A 193 -1.59 16.71 -6.80
CA GLY A 193 -1.14 16.52 -5.43
C GLY A 193 -0.66 15.10 -5.06
N TRP A 194 -0.87 14.08 -5.90
CA TRP A 194 -0.38 12.73 -5.61
C TRP A 194 1.11 12.58 -5.94
N PHE A 195 1.77 11.74 -5.18
CA PHE A 195 3.13 11.31 -5.44
C PHE A 195 3.14 10.00 -6.22
N LYS A 196 4.10 9.83 -7.13
CA LYS A 196 4.20 8.63 -7.97
C LYS A 196 4.48 7.38 -7.15
N GLU A 197 3.66 6.35 -7.37
CA GLU A 197 3.83 5.01 -6.84
C GLU A 197 3.81 4.00 -7.98
N TYR A 198 4.97 3.53 -8.41
CA TYR A 198 5.16 2.78 -9.66
C TYR A 198 4.65 3.57 -10.88
N ALA A 199 3.49 3.24 -11.38
CA ALA A 199 2.94 3.80 -12.61
C ALA A 199 1.69 4.67 -12.38
N GLY A 200 1.36 5.09 -11.15
CA GLY A 200 0.13 5.84 -10.95
C GLY A 200 -0.12 6.35 -9.55
N CYS A 201 -1.33 6.84 -9.34
CA CYS A 201 -1.84 7.33 -8.06
C CYS A 201 -2.25 6.14 -7.17
N ASP A 202 -1.61 6.01 -6.02
CA ASP A 202 -1.95 5.03 -4.98
C ASP A 202 -2.41 5.76 -3.72
N PRO A 203 -3.70 5.84 -3.44
CA PRO A 203 -4.20 6.53 -2.25
C PRO A 203 -3.62 6.00 -0.94
N GLY A 204 -3.44 4.69 -0.81
CA GLY A 204 -2.97 4.09 0.43
C GLY A 204 -1.54 4.48 0.78
N TYR A 205 -0.57 4.19 -0.09
CA TYR A 205 0.83 4.57 0.15
C TYR A 205 1.08 6.08 0.07
N HIS A 206 0.18 6.82 -0.59
CA HIS A 206 0.16 8.28 -0.52
C HIS A 206 0.04 8.77 0.93
N THR A 207 -0.80 8.13 1.76
CA THR A 207 -0.93 8.49 3.18
C THR A 207 0.32 8.15 3.99
N LEU A 208 1.09 7.13 3.62
CA LEU A 208 2.39 6.85 4.22
C LEU A 208 3.42 7.93 3.84
N THR A 209 3.43 8.35 2.57
CA THR A 209 4.28 9.46 2.12
C THR A 209 3.96 10.74 2.91
N ILE A 210 2.68 11.08 3.08
CA ILE A 210 2.24 12.20 3.94
C ILE A 210 2.78 12.02 5.37
N SER A 211 2.67 10.81 5.94
CA SER A 211 3.12 10.54 7.30
C SER A 211 4.63 10.74 7.47
N CYS A 212 5.44 10.24 6.54
CA CYS A 212 6.90 10.41 6.58
C CYS A 212 7.31 11.87 6.38
N LEU A 213 6.70 12.56 5.42
CA LEU A 213 7.01 13.97 5.14
C LEU A 213 6.56 14.91 6.26
N ALA A 214 5.41 14.64 6.88
CA ALA A 214 4.94 15.42 8.04
C ALA A 214 5.86 15.24 9.26
N GLN A 215 6.36 14.03 9.50
CA GLN A 215 7.37 13.77 10.52
C GLN A 215 8.69 14.50 10.21
N PHE A 216 9.11 14.48 8.94
CA PHE A 216 10.31 15.21 8.51
C PHE A 216 10.13 16.73 8.66
N ASP A 217 8.97 17.31 8.26
CA ASP A 217 8.68 18.77 8.43
C ASP A 217 8.72 19.16 9.91
N ARG A 218 8.23 18.33 10.83
CA ARG A 218 8.33 18.57 12.27
C ARG A 218 9.78 18.64 12.76
N LEU A 219 10.68 17.85 12.17
CA LEU A 219 12.10 17.84 12.52
C LEU A 219 12.86 19.00 11.86
N LYS A 220 12.48 19.34 10.64
CA LYS A 220 13.15 20.33 9.80
C LYS A 220 12.13 21.05 8.90
N PRO A 221 11.50 22.11 9.40
CA PRO A 221 10.49 22.85 8.66
C PRO A 221 10.99 23.40 7.31
N ASP A 222 10.17 23.21 6.24
CA ASP A 222 10.43 23.71 4.88
C ASP A 222 9.10 24.15 4.23
N ASN A 223 8.98 25.41 3.78
CA ASN A 223 7.76 25.92 3.19
C ASN A 223 7.35 25.16 1.93
N ARG A 224 8.30 24.71 1.10
CA ARG A 224 8.03 23.91 -0.11
C ARG A 224 7.36 22.58 0.26
N LEU A 225 7.77 22.02 1.40
CA LEU A 225 7.21 20.77 1.91
C LEU A 225 5.78 21.00 2.44
N LYS A 226 5.51 22.13 3.10
CA LYS A 226 4.15 22.50 3.52
C LYS A 226 3.20 22.67 2.33
N ASP A 227 3.65 23.31 1.26
CA ASP A 227 2.86 23.43 0.02
C ASP A 227 2.58 22.05 -0.60
N ALA A 228 3.58 21.18 -0.63
CA ALA A 228 3.42 19.82 -1.13
C ALA A 228 2.48 18.98 -0.25
N LEU A 229 2.58 19.08 1.07
CA LEU A 229 1.68 18.42 2.02
C LEU A 229 0.24 18.95 1.93
N SER A 230 0.04 20.26 1.72
CA SER A 230 -1.30 20.82 1.52
C SER A 230 -2.01 20.19 0.33
N LYS A 231 -1.33 20.12 -0.85
CA LYS A 231 -1.86 19.48 -2.06
C LYS A 231 -2.10 17.98 -1.84
N ALA A 232 -1.20 17.32 -1.12
CA ALA A 232 -1.32 15.90 -0.83
C ALA A 232 -2.53 15.58 0.06
N VAL A 233 -2.80 16.41 1.07
CA VAL A 233 -3.97 16.30 1.96
C VAL A 233 -5.25 16.61 1.20
N GLU A 234 -5.28 17.65 0.36
CA GLU A 234 -6.43 17.97 -0.49
C GLU A 234 -6.81 16.79 -1.39
N LEU A 235 -5.83 16.18 -2.04
CA LEU A 235 -6.06 14.97 -2.82
C LEU A 235 -6.60 13.82 -1.95
N ALA A 236 -6.00 13.57 -0.78
CA ALA A 236 -6.42 12.49 0.12
C ALA A 236 -7.90 12.62 0.54
N ALA A 237 -8.40 13.86 0.68
CA ALA A 237 -9.80 14.15 0.98
C ALA A 237 -10.78 13.61 -0.08
N HIS A 238 -10.31 13.40 -1.31
CA HIS A 238 -11.15 12.82 -2.36
C HIS A 238 -11.29 11.31 -2.25
N PHE A 239 -10.39 10.62 -1.55
CA PHE A 239 -10.35 9.16 -1.44
C PHE A 239 -10.93 8.62 -0.13
N ILE A 240 -11.33 9.48 0.81
CA ILE A 240 -12.11 9.07 1.97
C ILE A 240 -13.58 8.94 1.58
N HIS A 241 -14.17 7.76 1.78
CA HIS A 241 -15.53 7.46 1.36
C HIS A 241 -16.59 7.89 2.38
N PRO A 242 -17.89 7.93 2.00
CA PRO A 242 -18.97 8.31 2.93
C PRO A 242 -19.07 7.40 4.15
N ASP A 243 -18.74 6.10 4.02
CA ASP A 243 -18.75 5.13 5.11
C ASP A 243 -17.52 5.20 6.04
N GLY A 244 -16.51 5.99 5.64
CA GLY A 244 -15.23 6.15 6.33
C GLY A 244 -14.16 5.15 5.90
N SER A 245 -14.41 4.31 4.89
CA SER A 245 -13.36 3.51 4.25
C SER A 245 -12.49 4.38 3.33
N TYR A 246 -11.33 3.85 2.90
CA TYR A 246 -10.35 4.61 2.14
C TYR A 246 -9.78 3.81 0.97
N GLY A 247 -9.64 4.45 -0.19
CA GLY A 247 -8.96 3.87 -1.36
C GLY A 247 -9.62 2.62 -1.95
N GLY A 248 -8.83 1.72 -2.48
CA GLY A 248 -9.27 0.41 -2.97
C GLY A 248 -9.07 0.15 -4.46
N GLU A 249 -9.93 -0.67 -5.07
CA GLU A 249 -9.75 -1.33 -6.36
C GLU A 249 -9.62 -0.35 -7.54
N TYR A 250 -10.19 0.83 -7.45
CA TYR A 250 -10.09 1.87 -8.48
C TYR A 250 -8.72 2.58 -8.50
N ALA A 251 -7.88 2.34 -7.50
CA ALA A 251 -6.54 2.93 -7.42
C ALA A 251 -5.46 2.08 -8.09
N SER A 252 -4.27 2.64 -8.33
CA SER A 252 -3.21 1.97 -9.11
C SER A 252 -2.73 0.66 -8.49
N ARG A 253 -2.61 0.57 -7.17
CA ARG A 253 -2.13 -0.60 -6.43
C ARG A 253 -3.18 -1.33 -5.63
N ASN A 254 -4.45 -0.95 -5.74
CA ASN A 254 -5.56 -1.58 -5.02
C ASN A 254 -5.38 -1.55 -3.49
N THR A 255 -4.82 -0.46 -2.94
CA THR A 255 -4.52 -0.37 -1.51
C THR A 255 -5.66 0.26 -0.73
N TYR A 256 -5.92 -0.31 0.44
CA TYR A 256 -6.86 0.19 1.45
C TYR A 256 -6.13 0.78 2.67
N ASN A 257 -4.82 0.96 2.55
CA ASN A 257 -3.98 1.48 3.63
C ASN A 257 -4.40 2.90 4.00
N PHE A 258 -4.36 3.20 5.28
CA PHE A 258 -4.47 4.56 5.77
C PHE A 258 -3.52 4.75 6.96
N PHE A 259 -2.66 5.76 6.87
CA PHE A 259 -1.65 6.08 7.87
C PHE A 259 -2.00 7.41 8.55
N PRO A 260 -2.73 7.39 9.68
CA PRO A 260 -3.34 8.56 10.30
C PRO A 260 -2.36 9.57 10.90
N HIS A 261 -1.17 9.15 11.31
CA HIS A 261 -0.24 9.98 12.06
C HIS A 261 0.15 11.27 11.32
N GLY A 262 0.41 11.17 10.00
CA GLY A 262 0.72 12.36 9.20
C GLY A 262 -0.38 13.41 9.20
N PHE A 263 -1.64 12.97 9.21
CA PHE A 263 -2.80 13.85 9.25
C PHE A 263 -2.95 14.56 10.60
N GLU A 264 -2.60 13.94 11.70
CA GLU A 264 -2.53 14.63 13.01
C GLU A 264 -1.45 15.71 13.00
N LEU A 265 -0.26 15.42 12.46
CA LEU A 265 0.85 16.39 12.42
C LEU A 265 0.53 17.58 11.51
N VAL A 266 0.03 17.34 10.30
CA VAL A 266 -0.37 18.39 9.35
C VAL A 266 -1.56 19.18 9.89
N GLY A 267 -2.44 18.55 10.64
CA GLY A 267 -3.62 19.14 11.26
C GLY A 267 -3.33 20.31 12.21
N LEU A 268 -2.09 20.44 12.71
CA LEU A 268 -1.66 21.59 13.52
C LEU A 268 -1.77 22.93 12.76
N TRP A 269 -1.67 22.90 11.45
CA TRP A 269 -1.71 24.10 10.60
C TRP A 269 -2.69 23.98 9.42
N LEU A 270 -3.20 22.80 9.09
CA LEU A 270 -4.19 22.53 8.05
C LEU A 270 -5.33 21.67 8.63
N PRO A 271 -6.41 22.27 9.18
CA PRO A 271 -7.48 21.52 9.85
C PRO A 271 -8.18 20.47 9.00
N ASP A 272 -8.16 20.61 7.67
CA ASP A 272 -8.75 19.62 6.74
C ASP A 272 -8.14 18.24 6.88
N ALA A 273 -6.86 18.15 7.26
CA ALA A 273 -6.21 16.87 7.57
C ALA A 273 -6.92 16.13 8.71
N LEU A 274 -7.35 16.87 9.75
CA LEU A 274 -8.08 16.28 10.89
C LEU A 274 -9.47 15.80 10.49
N ARG A 275 -10.15 16.49 9.56
CA ARG A 275 -11.46 16.05 9.04
C ARG A 275 -11.37 14.68 8.35
N ILE A 276 -10.33 14.48 7.55
CA ILE A 276 -10.07 13.21 6.87
C ILE A 276 -9.83 12.10 7.91
N ASN A 277 -9.01 12.40 8.92
CA ASN A 277 -8.68 11.45 9.98
C ASN A 277 -9.90 11.07 10.83
N ASP A 278 -10.76 12.04 11.14
CA ASP A 278 -12.02 11.79 11.87
C ASP A 278 -13.00 10.94 11.07
N GLN A 279 -13.11 11.18 9.77
CA GLN A 279 -13.94 10.35 8.89
C GLN A 279 -13.40 8.91 8.83
N PHE A 280 -12.09 8.74 8.73
CA PHE A 280 -11.45 7.42 8.81
C PHE A 280 -11.74 6.73 10.14
N LEU A 281 -11.61 7.43 11.28
CA LEU A 281 -11.93 6.88 12.60
C LEU A 281 -13.39 6.42 12.72
N GLN A 282 -14.33 7.09 12.06
CA GLN A 282 -15.73 6.64 12.03
C GLN A 282 -15.87 5.31 11.29
N GLY A 283 -15.22 5.16 10.12
CA GLY A 283 -15.18 3.92 9.37
C GLY A 283 -14.46 2.81 10.14
N PHE A 284 -13.34 3.15 10.78
CA PHE A 284 -12.55 2.23 11.60
C PHE A 284 -13.37 1.66 12.76
N LYS A 285 -14.16 2.50 13.43
CA LYS A 285 -15.12 2.09 14.46
C LYS A 285 -16.19 1.10 13.93
N LYS A 286 -16.57 1.22 12.65
CA LYS A 286 -17.50 0.30 11.96
C LYS A 286 -16.82 -1.01 11.48
N GLY A 287 -15.51 -1.19 11.74
CA GLY A 287 -14.73 -2.34 11.28
C GLY A 287 -14.36 -2.28 9.79
N LEU A 288 -14.23 -1.07 9.24
CA LEU A 288 -13.84 -0.84 7.83
C LEU A 288 -12.34 -0.57 7.67
N GLY A 289 -11.54 -0.73 8.72
CA GLY A 289 -10.08 -0.75 8.62
C GLY A 289 -9.60 -1.93 7.77
N ALA A 290 -8.48 -1.75 7.06
CA ALA A 290 -7.87 -2.83 6.31
C ALA A 290 -7.18 -3.84 7.24
N CYS A 291 -7.36 -5.14 6.95
CA CYS A 291 -6.66 -6.23 7.60
C CYS A 291 -5.62 -6.82 6.65
N TYR A 292 -4.47 -7.15 7.19
CA TYR A 292 -3.33 -7.65 6.43
C TYR A 292 -3.01 -9.09 6.81
N GLY A 293 -2.77 -9.91 5.80
CA GLY A 293 -2.21 -11.25 5.98
C GLY A 293 -0.69 -11.25 5.92
N ASP A 294 -0.10 -10.19 5.40
CA ASP A 294 1.34 -9.99 5.35
C ASP A 294 1.83 -9.41 6.67
N ASP A 295 2.69 -10.14 7.35
CA ASP A 295 3.18 -9.79 8.68
C ASP A 295 3.96 -8.47 8.70
N HIS A 296 4.65 -8.13 7.61
CA HIS A 296 5.43 -6.90 7.52
C HIS A 296 4.54 -5.64 7.56
N ILE A 297 3.41 -5.66 6.88
CA ILE A 297 2.48 -4.51 6.83
C ILE A 297 1.85 -4.23 8.20
N ILE A 298 1.65 -5.24 9.02
CA ILE A 298 1.14 -5.06 10.39
C ILE A 298 2.05 -4.11 11.18
N GLY A 299 3.37 -4.20 11.00
CA GLY A 299 4.34 -3.29 11.61
C GLY A 299 4.03 -1.84 11.28
N HIS A 300 3.89 -1.51 9.97
CA HIS A 300 3.65 -0.15 9.50
C HIS A 300 2.40 0.47 10.13
N HIS A 301 1.29 -0.28 10.17
CA HIS A 301 0.03 0.22 10.74
C HIS A 301 0.12 0.35 12.26
N THR A 302 0.71 -0.63 12.93
CA THR A 302 0.78 -0.66 14.40
C THR A 302 1.55 0.56 14.92
N TRP A 303 2.75 0.85 14.41
CA TRP A 303 3.49 2.03 14.88
C TRP A 303 2.82 3.33 14.46
N ASN A 304 2.21 3.40 13.27
CA ASN A 304 1.56 4.63 12.81
C ASN A 304 0.32 4.96 13.65
N TYR A 305 -0.47 3.95 14.02
CA TYR A 305 -1.64 4.13 14.89
C TYR A 305 -1.25 4.56 16.31
N LEU A 306 -0.20 3.96 16.89
CA LEU A 306 0.28 4.37 18.21
C LEU A 306 0.82 5.81 18.20
N LEU A 307 1.50 6.21 17.14
CA LEU A 307 1.93 7.60 16.95
C LEU A 307 0.76 8.55 16.76
N ALA A 308 -0.27 8.17 15.99
CA ALA A 308 -1.48 8.96 15.82
C ALA A 308 -2.25 9.14 17.14
N TRP A 309 -2.30 8.11 17.97
CA TRP A 309 -2.85 8.21 19.32
C TRP A 309 -2.04 9.18 20.19
N ARG A 310 -0.71 9.09 20.16
CA ARG A 310 0.20 9.94 20.96
C ARG A 310 0.10 11.41 20.59
N ASP A 311 0.14 11.69 19.28
CA ASP A 311 0.19 13.05 18.74
C ASP A 311 -1.22 13.58 18.36
N PHE A 312 -2.29 12.96 18.87
CA PHE A 312 -3.69 13.31 18.58
C PHE A 312 -4.04 14.73 19.04
N ILE A 313 -4.58 15.51 18.13
CA ILE A 313 -5.03 16.88 18.39
C ILE A 313 -6.47 16.84 18.96
N PRO A 314 -6.71 17.32 20.19
CA PRO A 314 -8.05 17.25 20.81
C PRO A 314 -9.09 18.16 20.13
N GLU A 315 -8.66 19.33 19.65
CA GLU A 315 -9.53 20.28 18.97
C GLU A 315 -9.79 19.82 17.53
N ARG A 316 -11.04 19.44 17.26
CA ARG A 316 -11.42 18.91 15.95
C ARG A 316 -12.28 19.87 15.16
N PRO A 317 -12.05 20.02 13.85
CA PRO A 317 -12.89 20.85 12.99
C PRO A 317 -14.26 20.18 12.77
N GLN A 318 -15.22 20.96 12.28
CA GLN A 318 -16.51 20.40 11.86
C GLN A 318 -16.32 19.36 10.73
N PRO A 319 -17.22 18.36 10.63
CA PRO A 319 -17.16 17.34 9.59
C PRO A 319 -17.05 17.95 8.18
N MET A 320 -16.40 17.21 7.27
CA MET A 320 -16.25 17.63 5.88
C MET A 320 -17.61 17.61 5.17
N PRO A 321 -18.01 18.70 4.50
CA PRO A 321 -19.21 18.69 3.67
C PRO A 321 -18.98 17.77 2.45
N ARG A 322 -20.03 17.08 2.04
CA ARG A 322 -20.03 16.21 0.86
C ARG A 322 -20.99 16.75 -0.20
N ASP A 323 -20.64 17.90 -0.74
CA ASP A 323 -21.46 18.59 -1.72
C ASP A 323 -21.52 17.83 -3.06
N VAL A 324 -22.57 18.10 -3.84
CA VAL A 324 -22.69 17.65 -5.22
C VAL A 324 -21.48 18.14 -6.02
N ALA A 325 -20.76 17.22 -6.63
CA ALA A 325 -19.51 17.52 -7.32
C ALA A 325 -19.21 16.55 -8.46
N SER A 326 -18.43 17.00 -9.42
CA SER A 326 -17.78 16.19 -10.44
C SER A 326 -16.30 16.49 -10.40
N ILE A 327 -15.52 15.59 -9.80
CA ILE A 327 -14.09 15.74 -9.60
C ILE A 327 -13.39 14.85 -10.62
N TRP A 328 -12.65 15.47 -11.54
CA TRP A 328 -11.90 14.79 -12.56
C TRP A 328 -10.40 14.94 -12.30
N LEU A 329 -9.78 13.86 -11.77
CA LEU A 329 -8.34 13.75 -11.60
C LEU A 329 -7.77 13.21 -12.92
N GLN A 330 -7.40 14.14 -13.80
CA GLN A 330 -7.02 13.85 -15.19
C GLN A 330 -5.71 13.06 -15.29
N GLU A 331 -4.71 13.42 -14.48
CA GLU A 331 -3.42 12.71 -14.48
C GLU A 331 -3.57 11.32 -13.86
N ALA A 332 -4.34 11.19 -12.77
CA ALA A 332 -4.65 9.92 -12.13
C ALA A 332 -5.66 9.08 -12.92
N GLN A 333 -6.39 9.68 -13.87
CA GLN A 333 -7.49 9.06 -14.63
C GLN A 333 -8.58 8.49 -13.71
N ILE A 334 -8.88 9.20 -12.61
CA ILE A 334 -9.94 8.85 -11.65
C ILE A 334 -11.01 9.92 -11.69
N LEU A 335 -12.26 9.50 -11.88
CA LEU A 335 -13.45 10.36 -11.87
C LEU A 335 -14.31 10.05 -10.64
N ILE A 336 -14.68 11.09 -9.90
CA ILE A 336 -15.57 10.99 -8.75
C ILE A 336 -16.82 11.82 -9.03
N LYS A 337 -17.98 11.19 -9.02
CA LYS A 337 -19.29 11.84 -9.18
C LYS A 337 -20.05 11.77 -7.88
N ARG A 338 -20.32 12.93 -7.30
CA ARG A 338 -21.18 13.07 -6.11
C ARG A 338 -22.53 13.66 -6.51
N ARG A 339 -23.59 12.94 -6.18
CA ARG A 339 -25.00 13.31 -6.36
C ARG A 339 -25.68 13.26 -4.99
N PRO A 340 -26.88 13.81 -4.79
CA PRO A 340 -27.58 13.70 -3.52
C PRO A 340 -27.71 12.23 -3.07
N GLY A 341 -27.08 11.88 -1.96
CA GLY A 341 -27.09 10.52 -1.39
C GLY A 341 -26.37 9.45 -2.19
N VAL A 342 -25.62 9.78 -3.29
CA VAL A 342 -24.93 8.79 -4.11
C VAL A 342 -23.53 9.29 -4.50
N GLU A 343 -22.52 8.46 -4.27
CA GLU A 343 -21.15 8.73 -4.72
C GLU A 343 -20.60 7.59 -5.55
N LEU A 344 -20.03 7.93 -6.70
CA LEU A 344 -19.44 6.99 -7.65
C LEU A 344 -17.98 7.35 -7.89
N TYR A 345 -17.09 6.37 -7.71
CA TYR A 345 -15.65 6.45 -7.94
C TYR A 345 -15.28 5.54 -9.10
N ILE A 346 -14.70 6.08 -10.17
CA ILE A 346 -14.41 5.34 -11.42
C ILE A 346 -12.94 5.48 -11.77
N ALA A 347 -12.26 4.35 -12.01
CA ALA A 347 -10.91 4.30 -12.60
C ALA A 347 -11.01 4.15 -14.12
N LEU A 348 -10.80 5.22 -14.84
CA LEU A 348 -10.86 5.22 -16.31
C LEU A 348 -9.63 4.56 -16.94
N ASN A 349 -8.49 4.61 -16.27
CA ASN A 349 -7.26 3.90 -16.64
C ASN A 349 -7.28 2.39 -16.31
N LYS A 350 -8.37 1.90 -15.73
CA LYS A 350 -8.62 0.47 -15.44
C LYS A 350 -9.91 -0.03 -16.08
N GLY A 351 -10.25 0.51 -17.24
CA GLY A 351 -11.41 0.07 -18.00
C GLY A 351 -12.76 0.41 -17.38
N GLY A 352 -12.80 1.33 -16.39
CA GLY A 352 -14.04 1.67 -15.70
C GLY A 352 -14.36 0.78 -14.50
N VAL A 353 -13.35 0.29 -13.79
CA VAL A 353 -13.51 -0.26 -12.43
C VAL A 353 -14.10 0.81 -11.53
N PHE A 354 -15.07 0.46 -10.68
CA PHE A 354 -15.76 1.47 -9.88
C PHE A 354 -16.19 0.97 -8.50
N LYS A 355 -16.39 1.95 -7.60
CA LYS A 355 -17.13 1.80 -6.34
C LYS A 355 -18.30 2.75 -6.33
N LEU A 356 -19.43 2.28 -5.83
CA LEU A 356 -20.64 3.08 -5.66
C LEU A 356 -21.14 2.99 -4.22
N PHE A 357 -21.34 4.17 -3.64
CA PHE A 357 -21.90 4.33 -2.32
C PHE A 357 -23.27 4.99 -2.41
N ARG A 358 -24.21 4.52 -1.56
CA ARG A 358 -25.50 5.16 -1.36
C ARG A 358 -25.59 5.50 0.13
N GLU A 359 -25.78 6.79 0.42
CA GLU A 359 -25.62 7.33 1.75
C GLU A 359 -24.23 6.98 2.32
N ASP A 360 -24.16 6.32 3.47
CA ASP A 360 -22.92 5.86 4.10
C ASP A 360 -22.65 4.35 3.91
N LYS A 361 -23.17 3.73 2.83
CA LYS A 361 -23.04 2.29 2.57
C LYS A 361 -22.46 2.04 1.20
N LEU A 362 -21.46 1.15 1.14
CA LEU A 362 -20.98 0.59 -0.11
C LEU A 362 -22.08 -0.32 -0.70
N VAL A 363 -22.58 0.03 -1.89
CA VAL A 363 -23.57 -0.75 -2.63
C VAL A 363 -22.89 -1.78 -3.52
N VAL A 364 -21.85 -1.37 -4.23
CA VAL A 364 -21.09 -2.24 -5.13
C VAL A 364 -19.64 -1.80 -5.25
N SER A 365 -18.74 -2.77 -5.31
CA SER A 365 -17.38 -2.63 -5.80
C SER A 365 -17.21 -3.57 -6.99
N ASP A 366 -16.90 -3.02 -8.13
CA ASP A 366 -16.91 -3.72 -9.41
C ASP A 366 -15.53 -3.64 -10.06
N SER A 367 -14.85 -4.78 -10.16
CA SER A 367 -13.55 -4.92 -10.80
C SER A 367 -13.64 -5.22 -12.30
N HIS A 368 -14.83 -5.13 -12.89
CA HIS A 368 -15.11 -5.35 -14.30
C HIS A 368 -15.05 -6.82 -14.73
N LEU A 369 -15.06 -7.07 -16.04
CA LEU A 369 -15.16 -8.38 -16.66
C LEU A 369 -13.91 -9.23 -16.48
N SER A 370 -14.10 -10.49 -16.14
CA SER A 370 -13.09 -11.53 -16.11
C SER A 370 -13.58 -12.76 -16.88
N LEU A 371 -12.75 -13.28 -17.76
CA LEU A 371 -13.01 -14.47 -18.56
C LEU A 371 -11.96 -15.53 -18.29
N GLN A 372 -12.36 -16.78 -18.11
CA GLN A 372 -11.48 -17.93 -18.14
C GLN A 372 -11.56 -18.61 -19.50
N VAL A 373 -10.42 -18.78 -20.15
CA VAL A 373 -10.33 -19.32 -21.51
C VAL A 373 -9.41 -20.54 -21.51
N ARG A 374 -9.90 -21.66 -22.04
CA ARG A 374 -9.12 -22.88 -22.24
C ARG A 374 -8.32 -22.77 -23.53
N GLN A 375 -7.00 -22.87 -23.44
CA GLN A 375 -6.06 -22.93 -24.56
C GLN A 375 -5.32 -24.28 -24.55
N GLY A 376 -5.82 -25.25 -25.26
CA GLY A 376 -5.31 -26.64 -25.21
C GLY A 376 -5.53 -27.25 -23.82
N ARG A 377 -4.42 -27.57 -23.12
CA ARG A 377 -4.44 -28.11 -21.75
C ARG A 377 -4.35 -27.04 -20.65
N LYS A 378 -4.16 -25.78 -21.02
CA LYS A 378 -3.98 -24.68 -20.06
C LYS A 378 -5.20 -23.77 -20.01
N PHE A 379 -5.42 -23.16 -18.86
CA PHE A 379 -6.40 -22.10 -18.68
C PHE A 379 -5.67 -20.77 -18.54
N LYS A 380 -6.22 -19.73 -19.16
CA LYS A 380 -5.75 -18.34 -19.00
C LYS A 380 -6.94 -17.47 -18.63
N ASN A 381 -6.71 -16.47 -17.80
CA ASN A 381 -7.74 -15.48 -17.47
C ASN A 381 -7.47 -14.18 -18.26
N ALA A 382 -8.53 -13.66 -18.89
CA ALA A 382 -8.52 -12.36 -19.53
C ALA A 382 -9.37 -11.39 -18.70
N VAL A 383 -8.82 -10.21 -18.39
CA VAL A 383 -9.49 -9.21 -17.54
C VAL A 383 -9.45 -7.84 -18.19
N SER A 384 -10.47 -7.02 -17.94
CA SER A 384 -10.65 -5.73 -18.61
C SER A 384 -9.82 -4.58 -18.04
N HIS A 385 -9.19 -4.75 -16.88
CA HIS A 385 -8.46 -3.69 -16.16
C HIS A 385 -6.93 -3.69 -16.33
N LEU A 386 -6.38 -4.52 -17.23
CA LEU A 386 -4.93 -4.68 -17.39
C LEU A 386 -4.30 -3.84 -18.50
N ILE A 387 -5.04 -3.49 -19.53
CA ILE A 387 -4.51 -2.76 -20.69
C ILE A 387 -4.71 -1.26 -20.47
N ASP A 388 -3.66 -0.45 -20.56
CA ASP A 388 -3.71 0.98 -20.23
C ASP A 388 -4.29 1.86 -21.32
N SER A 389 -4.54 1.33 -22.51
CA SER A 389 -5.05 2.10 -23.65
C SER A 389 -6.57 1.95 -23.78
N TYR A 390 -7.30 2.82 -23.10
CA TYR A 390 -8.75 2.87 -23.17
C TYR A 390 -9.21 4.12 -23.93
N ALA A 391 -10.26 3.96 -24.74
CA ALA A 391 -11.00 5.10 -25.30
C ALA A 391 -12.00 5.57 -24.23
N VAL A 392 -11.80 6.78 -23.74
CA VAL A 392 -12.59 7.36 -22.65
C VAL A 392 -13.35 8.57 -23.17
N LYS A 393 -14.65 8.66 -22.83
CA LYS A 393 -15.50 9.82 -23.05
C LYS A 393 -16.19 10.18 -21.75
N VAL A 394 -16.08 11.42 -21.31
CA VAL A 394 -16.67 11.93 -20.08
C VAL A 394 -17.58 13.09 -20.43
N GLU A 395 -18.88 12.92 -20.23
CA GLU A 395 -19.90 13.96 -20.33
C GLU A 395 -20.58 14.15 -18.97
N GLN A 396 -21.52 15.07 -18.87
CA GLN A 396 -22.14 15.43 -17.60
C GLN A 396 -22.86 14.22 -16.95
N ASP A 397 -23.68 13.52 -17.71
CA ASP A 397 -24.51 12.42 -17.23
C ASP A 397 -24.23 11.07 -17.93
N GLU A 398 -23.26 11.04 -18.83
CA GLU A 398 -22.79 9.83 -19.50
C GLU A 398 -21.27 9.73 -19.48
N ILE A 399 -20.77 8.58 -19.05
CA ILE A 399 -19.34 8.25 -19.11
C ILE A 399 -19.21 6.94 -19.88
N SER A 400 -18.26 6.85 -20.80
CA SER A 400 -17.98 5.59 -21.49
C SER A 400 -16.50 5.27 -21.50
N VAL A 401 -16.20 3.98 -21.34
CA VAL A 401 -14.86 3.43 -21.40
C VAL A 401 -14.87 2.22 -22.32
N ALA A 402 -14.00 2.22 -23.31
CA ALA A 402 -13.89 1.10 -24.26
C ALA A 402 -12.43 0.66 -24.38
N GLY A 403 -12.21 -0.64 -24.49
CA GLY A 403 -10.87 -1.19 -24.58
C GLY A 403 -10.85 -2.67 -24.91
N GLN A 404 -9.67 -3.25 -24.68
CA GLN A 404 -9.40 -4.67 -24.90
C GLN A 404 -9.06 -5.33 -23.57
N LEU A 405 -9.49 -6.58 -23.37
CA LEU A 405 -9.07 -7.36 -22.22
C LEU A 405 -7.58 -7.71 -22.36
N GLY A 406 -6.92 -7.87 -21.23
CA GLY A 406 -5.54 -8.32 -21.15
C GLY A 406 -5.45 -9.69 -20.48
N TRP A 407 -4.47 -10.50 -20.90
CA TRP A 407 -4.18 -11.77 -20.23
C TRP A 407 -3.58 -11.54 -18.86
N ALA A 408 -4.27 -11.99 -17.82
CA ALA A 408 -3.76 -11.96 -16.46
C ALA A 408 -2.61 -12.96 -16.30
N LYS A 409 -1.49 -12.49 -15.76
CA LYS A 409 -0.35 -13.35 -15.47
C LYS A 409 -0.65 -14.18 -14.23
N GLN A 410 -0.53 -15.50 -14.38
CA GLN A 410 -0.70 -16.49 -13.31
C GLN A 410 0.58 -17.31 -13.14
N THR A 411 1.70 -16.60 -13.02
CA THR A 411 2.99 -17.29 -12.88
C THR A 411 3.13 -17.81 -11.45
N GLN A 412 3.09 -19.13 -11.30
CA GLN A 412 3.42 -19.78 -10.04
C GLN A 412 4.91 -20.09 -9.95
N MET A 413 5.48 -19.93 -8.77
CA MET A 413 6.82 -20.39 -8.47
C MET A 413 6.81 -21.94 -8.45
N SER A 414 7.78 -22.55 -9.12
CA SER A 414 8.02 -24.00 -9.05
C SER A 414 9.37 -24.27 -8.40
N PRO A 415 9.61 -25.49 -7.87
CA PRO A 415 10.91 -25.85 -7.29
C PRO A 415 12.08 -25.56 -8.24
N ILE A 416 11.92 -25.85 -9.53
CA ILE A 416 12.97 -25.61 -10.54
C ILE A 416 13.23 -24.11 -10.71
N LYS A 417 12.18 -23.29 -10.82
CA LYS A 417 12.33 -21.83 -10.93
C LYS A 417 13.00 -21.24 -9.68
N LEU A 418 12.64 -21.75 -8.50
CA LEU A 418 13.25 -21.34 -7.24
C LEU A 418 14.75 -21.71 -7.21
N MET A 419 15.12 -22.94 -7.59
CA MET A 419 16.52 -23.36 -7.68
C MET A 419 17.33 -22.52 -8.68
N ILE A 420 16.74 -22.20 -9.84
CA ILE A 420 17.39 -21.32 -10.84
C ILE A 420 17.62 -19.93 -10.24
N LEU A 421 16.60 -19.32 -9.62
CA LEU A 421 16.74 -18.00 -8.97
C LEU A 421 17.82 -18.01 -7.89
N ARG A 422 17.83 -19.04 -7.03
CA ARG A 422 18.86 -19.23 -5.99
C ARG A 422 20.25 -19.37 -6.60
N GLY A 423 20.41 -20.22 -7.61
CA GLY A 423 21.69 -20.41 -8.31
C GLY A 423 22.19 -19.12 -8.95
N VAL A 424 21.31 -18.35 -9.59
CA VAL A 424 21.64 -17.04 -10.16
C VAL A 424 22.11 -16.07 -9.08
N MET A 425 21.37 -15.96 -7.96
CA MET A 425 21.70 -15.00 -6.89
C MET A 425 22.95 -15.40 -6.12
N LEU A 426 23.21 -16.70 -5.90
CA LEU A 426 24.43 -17.19 -5.25
C LEU A 426 25.69 -16.97 -6.09
N THR A 427 25.55 -16.84 -7.40
CA THR A 427 26.68 -16.65 -8.34
C THR A 427 26.80 -15.19 -8.76
N PHE A 428 26.40 -14.84 -9.98
CA PHE A 428 26.59 -13.50 -10.54
C PHE A 428 25.50 -12.49 -10.11
N GLY A 429 24.29 -12.92 -9.81
CA GLY A 429 23.16 -12.06 -9.52
C GLY A 429 23.39 -11.16 -8.30
N ARG A 430 24.13 -11.67 -7.30
CA ARG A 430 24.49 -10.88 -6.10
C ARG A 430 25.30 -9.63 -6.39
N PHE A 431 25.97 -9.56 -7.53
CA PHE A 431 26.73 -8.38 -7.96
C PHE A 431 25.84 -7.39 -8.74
N PHE A 432 24.67 -7.83 -9.24
CA PHE A 432 23.75 -7.05 -10.06
C PHE A 432 22.29 -7.16 -9.58
N PRO A 433 21.99 -6.97 -8.28
CA PRO A 433 20.65 -7.20 -7.73
C PRO A 433 19.57 -6.33 -8.40
N ASN A 434 19.88 -5.09 -8.76
CA ASN A 434 18.96 -4.19 -9.45
C ASN A 434 18.58 -4.68 -10.86
N LEU A 435 19.49 -5.32 -11.58
CA LEU A 435 19.21 -5.93 -12.88
C LEU A 435 18.23 -7.09 -12.72
N ILE A 436 18.49 -7.98 -11.76
CA ILE A 436 17.60 -9.12 -11.47
C ILE A 436 16.23 -8.64 -11.06
N ARG A 437 16.15 -7.64 -10.18
CA ARG A 437 14.88 -7.03 -9.76
C ARG A 437 14.10 -6.46 -10.96
N LYS A 438 14.74 -5.70 -11.85
CA LYS A 438 14.10 -5.17 -13.07
C LYS A 438 13.57 -6.29 -13.97
N LEU A 439 14.32 -7.36 -14.14
CA LEU A 439 13.88 -8.53 -14.93
C LEU A 439 12.68 -9.20 -14.29
N LEU A 440 12.70 -9.45 -12.97
CA LEU A 440 11.58 -10.03 -12.23
C LEU A 440 10.35 -9.12 -12.29
N GLN A 441 10.50 -7.81 -12.10
CA GLN A 441 9.40 -6.84 -12.23
C GLN A 441 8.77 -6.88 -13.63
N LYS A 442 9.58 -6.86 -14.69
CA LYS A 442 9.08 -6.93 -16.07
C LYS A 442 8.36 -8.26 -16.34
N MET A 443 8.92 -9.36 -15.86
CA MET A 443 8.37 -10.69 -16.10
C MET A 443 7.10 -10.97 -15.31
N LEU A 444 7.05 -10.54 -14.03
CA LEU A 444 5.97 -10.89 -13.10
C LEU A 444 4.90 -9.81 -12.99
N ILE A 445 5.25 -8.53 -13.16
CA ILE A 445 4.40 -7.39 -12.80
C ILE A 445 3.98 -6.56 -14.01
N THR A 446 4.93 -5.94 -14.71
CA THR A 446 4.65 -4.85 -15.66
C THR A 446 4.35 -5.28 -17.09
N GLY A 447 4.61 -6.51 -17.49
CA GLY A 447 4.34 -6.96 -18.86
C GLY A 447 2.84 -7.16 -19.09
N LYS A 448 2.28 -6.54 -20.13
CA LYS A 448 0.87 -6.62 -20.51
C LYS A 448 0.74 -7.27 -21.87
N GLU A 449 -0.21 -8.21 -22.01
CA GLU A 449 -0.48 -8.94 -23.26
C GLU A 449 -1.97 -8.84 -23.56
N PRO A 450 -2.38 -8.26 -24.71
CA PRO A 450 -3.78 -8.16 -25.10
C PRO A 450 -4.43 -9.53 -25.35
N ALA A 451 -5.69 -9.68 -24.93
CA ALA A 451 -6.54 -10.83 -25.23
C ALA A 451 -7.53 -10.50 -26.35
N PRO A 452 -8.03 -11.48 -27.11
CA PRO A 452 -8.88 -11.23 -28.30
C PRO A 452 -10.35 -10.89 -27.94
N PHE A 453 -10.54 -10.12 -26.87
CA PHE A 453 -11.84 -9.69 -26.39
C PHE A 453 -11.86 -8.17 -26.25
N ARG A 454 -12.94 -7.52 -26.70
CA ARG A 454 -13.15 -6.08 -26.59
C ARG A 454 -14.37 -5.80 -25.75
N PHE A 455 -14.33 -4.73 -24.99
CA PHE A 455 -15.46 -4.31 -24.16
C PHE A 455 -15.79 -2.83 -24.37
N LYS A 456 -17.01 -2.46 -24.00
CA LYS A 456 -17.45 -1.09 -23.75
C LYS A 456 -18.25 -1.08 -22.47
N ARG A 457 -18.01 -0.11 -21.62
CA ARG A 457 -18.77 0.15 -20.39
C ARG A 457 -19.32 1.55 -20.44
N TYR A 458 -20.60 1.69 -20.13
CA TYR A 458 -21.29 2.96 -20.05
C TYR A 458 -21.83 3.16 -18.64
N PHE A 459 -21.71 4.38 -18.14
CA PHE A 459 -22.33 4.86 -16.92
C PHE A 459 -23.28 5.97 -17.29
N ARG A 460 -24.56 5.85 -17.00
CA ARG A 460 -25.58 6.87 -17.23
C ARG A 460 -26.33 7.18 -15.95
N TRP A 461 -26.54 8.47 -15.70
CA TRP A 461 -27.35 8.90 -14.57
C TRP A 461 -28.78 9.13 -15.03
N GLU A 462 -29.71 8.27 -14.64
CA GLU A 462 -31.11 8.30 -15.01
C GLU A 462 -31.98 7.90 -13.81
N ASN A 463 -33.11 8.58 -13.61
CA ASN A 463 -34.08 8.26 -12.54
C ASN A 463 -33.46 8.15 -11.13
N ASN A 464 -32.55 9.05 -10.78
CA ASN A 464 -31.83 9.08 -9.48
C ASN A 464 -31.00 7.82 -9.19
N GLN A 465 -30.52 7.14 -10.23
CA GLN A 465 -29.64 5.99 -10.09
C GLN A 465 -28.63 5.90 -11.23
N TRP A 466 -27.53 5.20 -10.99
CA TRP A 466 -26.56 4.90 -12.02
C TRP A 466 -26.97 3.64 -12.78
N GLN A 467 -27.11 3.78 -14.10
CA GLN A 467 -27.28 2.66 -15.03
C GLN A 467 -25.90 2.30 -15.59
N ILE A 468 -25.48 1.06 -15.37
CA ILE A 468 -24.20 0.54 -15.85
C ILE A 468 -24.49 -0.49 -16.95
N THR A 469 -24.02 -0.21 -18.16
CA THR A 469 -24.14 -1.12 -19.30
C THR A 469 -22.76 -1.65 -19.67
N ASP A 470 -22.60 -2.97 -19.65
CA ASP A 470 -21.39 -3.65 -20.12
C ASP A 470 -21.66 -4.38 -21.42
N GLU A 471 -20.86 -4.10 -22.43
CA GLU A 471 -20.86 -4.81 -23.71
C GLU A 471 -19.51 -5.52 -23.88
N LEU A 472 -19.58 -6.81 -24.25
CA LEU A 472 -18.41 -7.63 -24.54
C LEU A 472 -18.51 -8.23 -25.93
N SER A 473 -17.46 -8.13 -26.74
CA SER A 473 -17.40 -8.68 -28.08
C SER A 473 -16.14 -9.51 -28.29
N ALA A 474 -16.28 -10.57 -29.08
CA ALA A 474 -15.20 -11.48 -29.45
C ALA A 474 -15.39 -11.97 -30.88
N THR A 475 -14.30 -12.30 -31.55
CA THR A 475 -14.35 -13.00 -32.84
C THR A 475 -14.81 -14.46 -32.67
N SER A 476 -14.56 -15.06 -31.53
CA SER A 476 -14.98 -16.41 -31.18
C SER A 476 -15.23 -16.53 -29.68
N TRP A 477 -16.27 -17.24 -29.30
CA TRP A 477 -16.60 -17.59 -27.91
C TRP A 477 -16.14 -19.00 -27.52
N GLN A 478 -15.48 -19.69 -28.45
CA GLN A 478 -14.95 -21.04 -28.18
C GLN A 478 -13.87 -21.02 -27.09
N GLY A 479 -13.88 -22.05 -26.26
CA GLY A 479 -12.90 -22.22 -25.20
C GLY A 479 -13.17 -21.40 -23.93
N ILE A 480 -14.19 -20.55 -23.89
CA ILE A 480 -14.58 -19.86 -22.65
C ILE A 480 -15.21 -20.87 -21.70
N THR A 481 -14.59 -21.04 -20.54
CA THR A 481 -15.03 -21.96 -19.48
C THR A 481 -15.70 -21.25 -18.32
N GLY A 482 -15.38 -19.97 -18.12
CA GLY A 482 -15.96 -19.13 -17.09
C GLY A 482 -15.95 -17.66 -17.49
N ALA A 483 -16.96 -16.91 -17.02
CA ALA A 483 -17.08 -15.48 -17.21
C ALA A 483 -17.82 -14.83 -16.05
N GLY A 484 -17.46 -13.62 -15.67
CA GLY A 484 -18.21 -12.90 -14.64
C GLY A 484 -17.63 -11.53 -14.30
N ILE A 485 -18.27 -10.90 -13.32
CA ILE A 485 -17.88 -9.63 -12.73
C ILE A 485 -17.74 -9.83 -11.21
N GLY A 486 -16.67 -9.33 -10.62
CA GLY A 486 -16.43 -9.43 -9.18
C GLY A 486 -15.86 -8.17 -8.60
N SER A 487 -15.48 -8.22 -7.32
CA SER A 487 -14.78 -7.17 -6.60
C SER A 487 -13.32 -7.54 -6.31
N ASP A 488 -12.75 -8.43 -7.12
CA ASP A 488 -11.39 -8.91 -6.92
C ASP A 488 -10.35 -7.84 -7.28
N GLN A 489 -9.13 -8.15 -7.01
CA GLN A 489 -8.00 -7.26 -7.15
C GLN A 489 -7.74 -6.87 -8.61
N THR A 490 -7.55 -5.57 -8.86
CA THR A 490 -7.45 -4.97 -10.19
C THR A 490 -6.07 -4.40 -10.50
N SER A 491 -5.07 -4.65 -9.66
CA SER A 491 -3.77 -4.04 -9.82
C SER A 491 -2.63 -5.04 -9.92
N ILE A 492 -1.47 -4.46 -10.08
CA ILE A 492 -0.19 -5.13 -9.94
C ILE A 492 -0.15 -5.91 -8.61
N TYR A 493 0.12 -7.19 -8.70
CA TYR A 493 0.37 -8.05 -7.55
C TYR A 493 1.71 -7.69 -6.91
N VAL A 494 1.68 -6.76 -5.99
CA VAL A 494 2.73 -6.62 -4.99
C VAL A 494 2.20 -7.26 -3.73
N VAL A 495 3.00 -8.00 -2.99
CA VAL A 495 2.59 -8.71 -1.77
C VAL A 495 1.79 -7.79 -0.85
N MET A 496 2.27 -6.57 -0.66
CA MET A 496 1.70 -5.53 0.19
C MET A 496 0.40 -4.89 -0.32
N SER A 497 -0.11 -5.30 -1.48
CA SER A 497 -1.43 -4.89 -1.98
C SER A 497 -2.52 -5.90 -1.61
N ARG A 498 -2.15 -7.08 -1.08
CA ARG A 498 -3.10 -8.10 -0.63
C ARG A 498 -3.55 -7.82 0.80
N THR A 499 -4.68 -7.17 0.88
CA THR A 499 -5.34 -6.83 2.13
C THR A 499 -6.78 -7.31 2.08
N PHE A 500 -7.41 -7.41 3.23
CA PHE A 500 -8.84 -7.64 3.33
C PHE A 500 -9.52 -6.45 4.00
N GLN A 501 -10.58 -5.99 3.41
CA GLN A 501 -11.46 -4.98 3.97
C GLN A 501 -12.91 -5.47 3.84
N ARG A 502 -13.73 -5.22 4.86
CA ARG A 502 -15.10 -5.76 4.92
C ARG A 502 -15.95 -5.44 3.68
N GLY A 503 -15.72 -4.31 3.02
CA GLY A 503 -16.40 -3.92 1.77
C GLY A 503 -16.08 -4.84 0.58
N GLN A 504 -15.06 -5.69 0.67
CA GLN A 504 -14.73 -6.68 -0.37
C GLN A 504 -15.62 -7.95 -0.31
N LEU A 505 -16.52 -8.05 0.66
CA LEU A 505 -17.53 -9.12 0.72
C LEU A 505 -18.66 -8.85 -0.27
N GLN A 506 -18.32 -8.90 -1.55
CA GLN A 506 -19.23 -8.69 -2.68
C GLN A 506 -19.43 -10.01 -3.44
N PRO A 507 -20.65 -10.30 -3.93
CA PRO A 507 -20.89 -11.53 -4.67
C PRO A 507 -20.19 -11.49 -6.05
N TRP A 508 -19.76 -12.65 -6.49
CA TRP A 508 -19.39 -12.87 -7.89
C TRP A 508 -20.65 -12.94 -8.75
N LEU A 509 -20.73 -12.12 -9.80
CA LEU A 509 -21.78 -12.19 -10.79
C LEU A 509 -21.36 -13.15 -11.90
N ASP A 510 -21.92 -14.36 -11.92
CA ASP A 510 -21.63 -15.36 -12.95
C ASP A 510 -22.37 -15.04 -14.26
N LEU A 511 -21.62 -14.82 -15.32
CA LEU A 511 -22.10 -14.57 -16.69
C LEU A 511 -21.85 -15.77 -17.61
N THR A 512 -21.28 -16.85 -17.09
CA THR A 512 -20.92 -18.05 -17.86
C THR A 512 -22.08 -18.65 -18.64
N PRO A 513 -23.30 -18.81 -18.05
CA PRO A 513 -24.44 -19.39 -18.75
C PRO A 513 -24.86 -18.58 -19.97
N ASP A 514 -24.80 -17.27 -19.89
CA ASP A 514 -25.26 -16.38 -20.96
C ASP A 514 -24.21 -16.26 -22.08
N ILE A 515 -22.94 -16.17 -21.73
CA ILE A 515 -21.86 -16.14 -22.72
C ILE A 515 -21.74 -17.45 -23.49
N LYS A 516 -22.01 -18.60 -22.86
CA LYS A 516 -22.01 -19.91 -23.54
C LYS A 516 -23.14 -20.09 -24.58
N LYS A 517 -24.18 -19.26 -24.54
CA LYS A 517 -25.28 -19.26 -25.54
C LYS A 517 -24.94 -18.47 -26.80
N LEU A 518 -23.86 -17.67 -26.78
CA LEU A 518 -23.51 -16.79 -27.87
C LEU A 518 -22.88 -17.55 -29.03
N SER A 519 -23.34 -17.21 -30.23
CA SER A 519 -22.72 -17.64 -31.50
C SER A 519 -21.56 -16.71 -31.90
N SER A 520 -20.70 -17.18 -32.80
CA SER A 520 -19.63 -16.35 -33.36
C SER A 520 -20.19 -15.06 -33.97
N GLY A 521 -19.53 -13.93 -33.64
CA GLY A 521 -19.95 -12.60 -34.12
C GLY A 521 -21.06 -11.91 -33.32
N GLN A 522 -21.69 -12.59 -32.37
CA GLN A 522 -22.63 -11.96 -31.44
C GLN A 522 -21.86 -11.24 -30.31
N SER A 523 -22.45 -10.17 -29.77
CA SER A 523 -21.95 -9.48 -28.59
C SER A 523 -22.81 -9.80 -27.36
N PHE A 524 -22.16 -9.89 -26.21
CA PHE A 524 -22.83 -9.97 -24.92
C PHE A 524 -23.15 -8.57 -24.42
N LYS A 525 -24.30 -8.38 -23.81
CA LYS A 525 -24.69 -7.12 -23.17
C LYS A 525 -25.39 -7.41 -21.85
N ILE A 526 -25.04 -6.65 -20.81
CA ILE A 526 -25.71 -6.66 -19.52
C ILE A 526 -25.93 -5.24 -19.02
N GLU A 527 -27.11 -4.98 -18.45
CA GLU A 527 -27.48 -3.72 -17.82
C GLU A 527 -27.76 -3.94 -16.34
N ARG A 528 -27.22 -3.04 -15.51
CA ARG A 528 -27.38 -3.08 -14.05
C ARG A 528 -27.67 -1.67 -13.53
N SER A 529 -28.55 -1.58 -12.54
CA SER A 529 -28.99 -0.33 -11.92
C SER A 529 -28.63 -0.30 -10.44
N PHE A 530 -28.10 0.81 -9.95
CA PHE A 530 -27.66 0.97 -8.57
C PHE A 530 -28.10 2.29 -7.97
#